data_23727dd26f2daa077bb901ce83fd4d58
#
_entry.id   23727dd26f2daa077bb901ce83fd4d58
#
_cell.length_a   1.000
_cell.length_b   1.000
_cell.length_c   1.000
_cell.angle_alpha   90.00
_cell.angle_beta   90.00
_cell.angle_gamma   90.00
#
_symmetry.space_group_name_H-M   'P 1'
#
loop_
_entity.id
_entity.type
_entity.pdbx_description
1 polymer ?
#
loop_
_entity_poly.entity_id
_entity_poly.type
_entity_poly.pdbx_seq_one_letter_code
_entity_poly.pdbx_strand_id
1 'polypeptide(L)'
;MPYLIDGNNLLGSWGGPREGDDRRGDVVRRVAAFCRSRGSRATIVFDGHPLRPDLAVQDLGPVSIRVPPSGQDADTVIRELLDRAPRPAEIIVVTSDKALYSYAKTMGAGVMRAHEWNALERRVVTPAAAGPAEKPDREDDVAGWLEKFGGKP
;
A
#
# COMPACT_ATOMS: atom_id res chain seq x y z
N MET A 1 -9.36 -9.34 5.36
CA MET A 1 -8.79 -8.52 6.39
C MET A 1 -8.29 -7.23 5.81
N PRO A 2 -8.61 -6.13 6.42
CA PRO A 2 -8.11 -4.86 5.90
C PRO A 2 -6.66 -4.63 6.30
N TYR A 3 -5.97 -4.01 5.40
CA TYR A 3 -4.57 -3.64 5.60
C TYR A 3 -4.48 -2.14 5.82
N LEU A 4 -3.57 -1.73 6.69
CA LEU A 4 -3.31 -0.33 6.94
C LEU A 4 -1.82 -0.14 6.67
N ILE A 5 -1.51 0.53 5.58
CA ILE A 5 -0.17 0.51 5.03
C ILE A 5 0.49 1.87 5.15
N ASP A 6 1.71 1.87 5.68
CA ASP A 6 2.56 3.05 5.72
C ASP A 6 3.20 3.17 4.33
N GLY A 7 2.62 4.01 3.50
CA GLY A 7 2.99 4.06 2.08
C GLY A 7 4.42 4.46 1.84
N ASN A 8 4.92 5.44 2.57
CA ASN A 8 6.31 5.87 2.38
C ASN A 8 7.29 4.81 2.86
N ASN A 9 6.92 4.08 3.88
CA ASN A 9 7.75 3.00 4.37
C ASN A 9 7.83 1.88 3.34
N LEU A 10 6.71 1.54 2.74
CA LEU A 10 6.68 0.52 1.72
C LEU A 10 7.48 0.97 0.49
N LEU A 11 7.29 2.20 0.09
CA LEU A 11 8.02 2.76 -1.03
C LEU A 11 9.52 2.70 -0.78
N GLY A 12 9.93 3.07 0.42
CA GLY A 12 11.35 3.06 0.77
C GLY A 12 11.95 1.68 0.72
N SER A 13 11.16 0.65 0.97
CA SER A 13 11.67 -0.71 0.98
C SER A 13 11.99 -1.22 -0.41
N TRP A 14 11.48 -0.56 -1.44
CA TRP A 14 11.75 -0.99 -2.81
C TRP A 14 13.13 -0.55 -3.29
N GLY A 15 13.69 0.48 -2.66
CA GLY A 15 14.97 1.01 -3.11
C GLY A 15 14.81 1.82 -4.37
N GLY A 16 15.92 2.21 -4.94
CA GLY A 16 15.91 2.97 -6.18
C GLY A 16 15.65 4.45 -5.96
N PRO A 17 15.60 5.21 -7.06
CA PRO A 17 15.41 6.64 -6.96
C PRO A 17 14.04 6.98 -6.40
N ARG A 18 14.00 8.07 -5.67
CA ARG A 18 12.77 8.48 -5.05
C ARG A 18 12.14 9.67 -5.72
N GLU A 19 12.56 9.95 -6.90
CA GLU A 19 12.06 11.11 -7.59
C GLU A 19 10.79 10.78 -8.32
N GLY A 20 9.94 11.76 -8.40
CA GLY A 20 8.74 11.62 -9.19
C GLY A 20 7.57 11.13 -8.37
N ASP A 21 6.43 11.64 -8.72
CA ASP A 21 5.20 11.25 -8.05
C ASP A 21 4.73 9.88 -8.45
N ASP A 22 5.29 9.34 -9.51
CA ASP A 22 4.84 8.06 -10.00
C ASP A 22 5.07 6.94 -9.01
N ARG A 23 6.04 7.12 -8.11
CA ARG A 23 6.32 6.08 -7.14
C ARG A 23 5.14 5.82 -6.22
N ARG A 24 4.45 6.89 -5.84
CA ARG A 24 3.24 6.70 -5.03
C ARG A 24 2.18 5.95 -5.82
N GLY A 25 2.04 6.31 -7.08
CA GLY A 25 1.12 5.60 -7.95
C GLY A 25 1.45 4.13 -8.06
N ASP A 26 2.73 3.80 -8.11
CA ASP A 26 3.13 2.40 -8.17
C ASP A 26 2.70 1.64 -6.92
N VAL A 27 2.87 2.26 -5.75
CA VAL A 27 2.42 1.62 -4.51
C VAL A 27 0.93 1.35 -4.58
N VAL A 28 0.17 2.35 -4.98
CA VAL A 28 -1.29 2.22 -5.04
C VAL A 28 -1.69 1.10 -5.99
N ARG A 29 -1.09 1.06 -7.17
CA ARG A 29 -1.45 0.06 -8.16
C ARG A 29 -1.12 -1.35 -7.70
N ARG A 30 0.05 -1.52 -7.07
CA ARG A 30 0.45 -2.84 -6.61
C ARG A 30 -0.41 -3.31 -5.45
N VAL A 31 -0.74 -2.39 -4.53
CA VAL A 31 -1.62 -2.75 -3.43
C VAL A 31 -3.01 -3.07 -3.94
N ALA A 32 -3.49 -2.32 -4.91
CA ALA A 32 -4.82 -2.58 -5.47
C ALA A 32 -4.87 -3.96 -6.14
N ALA A 33 -3.83 -4.32 -6.88
CA ALA A 33 -3.78 -5.63 -7.51
C ALA A 33 -3.80 -6.74 -6.46
N PHE A 34 -3.04 -6.55 -5.40
CA PHE A 34 -3.01 -7.51 -4.31
C PHE A 34 -4.40 -7.67 -3.70
N CYS A 35 -5.06 -6.55 -3.43
CA CYS A 35 -6.38 -6.59 -2.80
C CYS A 35 -7.40 -7.26 -3.68
N ARG A 36 -7.35 -7.01 -4.97
CA ARG A 36 -8.27 -7.67 -5.89
C ARG A 36 -8.05 -9.17 -5.92
N SER A 37 -6.80 -9.58 -5.88
CA SER A 37 -6.48 -11.01 -5.91
C SER A 37 -6.93 -11.71 -4.64
N ARG A 38 -6.91 -11.03 -3.52
CA ARG A 38 -7.24 -11.64 -2.24
C ARG A 38 -8.63 -11.32 -1.74
N GLY A 39 -9.35 -10.45 -2.43
CA GLY A 39 -10.64 -10.01 -1.93
C GLY A 39 -10.49 -9.21 -0.65
N SER A 40 -9.42 -8.44 -0.54
CA SER A 40 -9.12 -7.65 0.64
C SER A 40 -9.27 -6.16 0.36
N ARG A 41 -9.12 -5.37 1.40
CA ARG A 41 -9.15 -3.91 1.28
C ARG A 41 -7.92 -3.35 1.98
N ALA A 42 -7.54 -2.15 1.60
CA ALA A 42 -6.37 -1.52 2.19
C ALA A 42 -6.55 -0.02 2.24
N THR A 43 -5.98 0.57 3.27
CA THR A 43 -5.83 2.03 3.37
C THR A 43 -4.35 2.32 3.36
N ILE A 44 -3.92 3.18 2.45
CA ILE A 44 -2.52 3.56 2.33
C ILE A 44 -2.40 4.99 2.82
N VAL A 45 -1.49 5.22 3.75
CA VAL A 45 -1.25 6.55 4.29
C VAL A 45 0.13 6.98 3.83
N PHE A 46 0.19 8.10 3.12
CA PHE A 46 1.44 8.67 2.64
C PHE A 46 1.79 9.89 3.46
N ASP A 47 3.08 10.12 3.66
CA ASP A 47 3.55 11.35 4.27
C ASP A 47 3.44 12.50 3.28
N GLY A 48 3.48 13.72 3.81
CA GLY A 48 3.50 14.90 2.98
C GLY A 48 2.15 15.58 2.98
N HIS A 49 2.01 16.54 2.10
CA HIS A 49 0.77 17.30 2.01
C HIS A 49 0.04 16.93 0.75
N PRO A 50 -1.28 16.91 0.78
CA PRO A 50 -2.02 16.75 -0.46
C PRO A 50 -1.83 18.01 -1.29
N LEU A 51 -1.82 17.84 -2.60
CA LEU A 51 -1.74 19.00 -3.48
C LEU A 51 -2.94 19.88 -3.31
N ARG A 52 -4.08 19.30 -3.01
CA ARG A 52 -5.31 20.03 -2.73
C ARG A 52 -5.99 19.34 -1.57
N PRO A 53 -6.71 20.12 -0.75
CA PRO A 53 -7.37 19.52 0.42
C PRO A 53 -8.33 18.40 0.06
N ASP A 54 -8.96 18.47 -1.10
CA ASP A 54 -9.91 17.42 -1.47
C ASP A 54 -9.23 16.13 -1.86
N LEU A 55 -7.91 16.12 -1.97
CA LEU A 55 -7.18 14.89 -2.27
C LEU A 55 -6.61 14.23 -1.02
N ALA A 56 -6.95 14.75 0.16
CA ALA A 56 -6.44 14.17 1.39
C ALA A 56 -6.98 12.77 1.65
N VAL A 57 -8.18 12.49 1.15
CA VAL A 57 -8.77 11.17 1.27
C VAL A 57 -9.36 10.79 -0.06
N GLN A 58 -8.97 9.64 -0.58
CA GLN A 58 -9.48 9.16 -1.86
C GLN A 58 -9.81 7.70 -1.75
N ASP A 59 -10.96 7.33 -2.30
CA ASP A 59 -11.38 5.93 -2.38
C ASP A 59 -11.24 5.45 -3.80
N LEU A 60 -10.48 4.41 -3.98
CA LEU A 60 -10.20 3.86 -5.30
C LEU A 60 -10.54 2.38 -5.34
N GLY A 61 -11.79 2.05 -5.04
CA GLY A 61 -12.21 0.66 -5.02
C GLY A 61 -11.72 -0.03 -3.76
N PRO A 62 -10.91 -1.07 -3.90
CA PRO A 62 -10.44 -1.78 -2.70
C PRO A 62 -9.38 -1.02 -1.93
N VAL A 63 -8.90 0.10 -2.46
CA VAL A 63 -7.85 0.86 -1.82
C VAL A 63 -8.33 2.26 -1.51
N SER A 64 -8.03 2.73 -0.31
CA SER A 64 -8.25 4.13 0.07
C SER A 64 -6.90 4.76 0.32
N ILE A 65 -6.76 6.01 -0.03
CA ILE A 65 -5.52 6.74 0.16
C ILE A 65 -5.78 7.89 1.10
N ARG A 66 -4.88 8.09 2.05
CA ARG A 66 -4.95 9.22 2.96
C ARG A 66 -3.62 9.93 3.01
N VAL A 67 -3.69 11.27 3.00
CA VAL A 67 -2.51 12.10 3.16
C VAL A 67 -2.79 12.99 4.37
N PRO A 68 -1.89 13.03 5.35
CA PRO A 68 -2.17 13.77 6.57
C PRO A 68 -2.33 15.26 6.32
N PRO A 69 -3.09 15.92 7.15
CA PRO A 69 -3.15 17.38 7.05
C PRO A 69 -1.80 17.98 7.42
N SER A 70 -1.66 19.24 7.09
CA SER A 70 -0.44 19.96 7.37
C SER A 70 -0.07 19.82 8.84
N GLY A 71 1.18 19.54 9.09
CA GLY A 71 1.66 19.41 10.46
C GLY A 71 1.55 18.03 11.07
N GLN A 72 0.99 17.07 10.34
CA GLN A 72 0.92 15.70 10.82
C GLN A 72 1.68 14.78 9.89
N ASP A 73 2.02 13.61 10.38
CA ASP A 73 2.71 12.61 9.57
C ASP A 73 1.87 11.35 9.48
N ALA A 74 2.32 10.44 8.64
CA ALA A 74 1.59 9.19 8.41
C ALA A 74 1.45 8.38 9.70
N ASP A 75 2.49 8.38 10.51
CA ASP A 75 2.48 7.65 11.77
C ASP A 75 1.29 8.08 12.64
N THR A 76 1.09 9.38 12.76
CA THR A 76 0.00 9.92 13.56
C THR A 76 -1.35 9.47 13.02
N VAL A 77 -1.53 9.55 11.71
CA VAL A 77 -2.80 9.16 11.10
C VAL A 77 -3.05 7.68 11.31
N ILE A 78 -2.02 6.86 11.14
CA ILE A 78 -2.19 5.41 11.31
C ILE A 78 -2.58 5.09 12.75
N ARG A 79 -1.95 5.76 13.73
CA ARG A 79 -2.31 5.52 15.12
C ARG A 79 -3.75 5.93 15.41
N GLU A 80 -4.17 7.04 14.84
CA GLU A 80 -5.55 7.48 15.03
C GLU A 80 -6.53 6.49 14.43
N LEU A 81 -6.22 5.98 13.26
CA LEU A 81 -7.10 5.00 12.63
C LEU A 81 -7.20 3.73 13.46
N LEU A 82 -6.10 3.31 14.06
CA LEU A 82 -6.13 2.15 14.94
C LEU A 82 -6.95 2.44 16.20
N ASP A 83 -6.77 3.64 16.77
CA ASP A 83 -7.49 3.99 17.99
C ASP A 83 -9.00 4.01 17.77
N ARG A 84 -9.42 4.37 16.57
CA ARG A 84 -10.83 4.45 16.25
C ARG A 84 -11.41 3.15 15.74
N ALA A 85 -10.57 2.17 15.44
CA ALA A 85 -11.05 0.93 14.87
C ALA A 85 -11.83 0.14 15.90
N PRO A 86 -13.04 -0.32 15.58
CA PRO A 86 -13.80 -1.12 16.52
C PRO A 86 -13.15 -2.48 16.77
N ARG A 87 -12.42 -2.99 15.80
CA ARG A 87 -11.79 -4.30 15.93
C ARG A 87 -10.37 -4.26 15.40
N PRO A 88 -9.45 -3.71 16.18
CA PRO A 88 -8.06 -3.65 15.71
C PRO A 88 -7.48 -5.00 15.34
N ALA A 89 -7.97 -6.06 15.98
CA ALA A 89 -7.44 -7.40 15.69
C ALA A 89 -7.70 -7.84 14.25
N GLU A 90 -8.60 -7.16 13.56
CA GLU A 90 -8.89 -7.50 12.18
C GLU A 90 -8.08 -6.67 11.18
N ILE A 91 -7.22 -5.79 11.68
CA ILE A 91 -6.41 -4.93 10.83
C ILE A 91 -4.98 -5.43 10.85
N ILE A 92 -4.33 -5.41 9.67
CA ILE A 92 -2.92 -5.72 9.59
C ILE A 92 -2.19 -4.44 9.21
N VAL A 93 -1.28 -4.00 10.07
CA VAL A 93 -0.51 -2.78 9.83
C VAL A 93 0.81 -3.16 9.16
N VAL A 94 1.11 -2.51 8.06
CA VAL A 94 2.34 -2.78 7.31
C VAL A 94 3.26 -1.59 7.48
N THR A 95 4.34 -1.77 8.21
CA THR A 95 5.32 -0.72 8.47
C THR A 95 6.63 -1.35 8.96
N SER A 96 7.74 -0.70 8.64
CA SER A 96 9.02 -1.10 9.20
C SER A 96 9.48 -0.15 10.31
N ASP A 97 8.68 0.86 10.62
CA ASP A 97 8.98 1.75 11.72
C ASP A 97 8.74 1.01 13.02
N LYS A 98 9.79 0.95 13.85
CA LYS A 98 9.73 0.13 15.07
C LYS A 98 8.68 0.63 16.04
N ALA A 99 8.57 1.93 16.20
CA ALA A 99 7.63 2.49 17.15
C ALA A 99 6.20 2.21 16.73
N LEU A 100 5.90 2.42 15.47
CA LEU A 100 4.55 2.18 14.97
C LEU A 100 4.22 0.69 15.00
N TYR A 101 5.19 -0.14 14.65
CA TYR A 101 5.02 -1.59 14.70
C TYR A 101 4.64 -2.03 16.12
N SER A 102 5.37 -1.54 17.10
CA SER A 102 5.11 -1.89 18.49
C SER A 102 3.76 -1.36 18.96
N TYR A 103 3.42 -0.16 18.54
CA TYR A 103 2.14 0.43 18.92
C TYR A 103 0.99 -0.42 18.39
N ALA A 104 1.06 -0.78 17.11
CA ALA A 104 0.01 -1.58 16.50
C ALA A 104 -0.12 -2.93 17.20
N LYS A 105 1.00 -3.54 17.52
CA LYS A 105 0.99 -4.81 18.20
C LYS A 105 0.33 -4.69 19.57
N THR A 106 0.63 -3.63 20.29
CA THR A 106 0.04 -3.38 21.59
C THR A 106 -1.47 -3.20 21.48
N MET A 107 -1.92 -2.60 20.39
CA MET A 107 -3.36 -2.40 20.18
C MET A 107 -4.06 -3.70 19.77
N GLY A 108 -3.32 -4.77 19.57
CA GLY A 108 -3.92 -6.03 19.19
C GLY A 108 -4.02 -6.25 17.69
N ALA A 109 -3.51 -5.33 16.90
CA ALA A 109 -3.57 -5.48 15.44
C ALA A 109 -2.52 -6.48 14.98
N GLY A 110 -2.73 -7.05 13.78
CA GLY A 110 -1.67 -7.79 13.13
C GLY A 110 -0.62 -6.81 12.64
N VAL A 111 0.60 -7.26 12.53
CA VAL A 111 1.69 -6.40 12.08
C VAL A 111 2.53 -7.13 11.05
N MET A 112 3.07 -6.36 10.12
CA MET A 112 3.87 -6.90 9.05
C MET A 112 4.90 -5.85 8.67
N ARG A 113 6.14 -6.25 8.46
CA ARG A 113 7.14 -5.31 8.01
C ARG A 113 7.06 -5.15 6.51
N ALA A 114 7.63 -4.07 6.00
CA ALA A 114 7.54 -3.79 4.57
C ALA A 114 8.10 -4.94 3.73
N HIS A 115 9.23 -5.52 4.15
CA HIS A 115 9.80 -6.60 3.36
C HIS A 115 8.93 -7.85 3.39
N GLU A 116 8.22 -8.08 4.48
CA GLU A 116 7.30 -9.19 4.57
C GLU A 116 6.12 -9.00 3.64
N TRP A 117 5.62 -7.75 3.56
CA TRP A 117 4.56 -7.44 2.62
C TRP A 117 5.01 -7.69 1.19
N ASN A 118 6.23 -7.24 0.87
CA ASN A 118 6.74 -7.42 -0.50
C ASN A 118 6.81 -8.89 -0.87
N ALA A 119 7.23 -9.74 0.06
CA ALA A 119 7.29 -11.16 -0.20
C ALA A 119 5.91 -11.75 -0.41
N LEU A 120 4.97 -11.33 0.41
CA LEU A 120 3.60 -11.83 0.29
C LEU A 120 2.97 -11.37 -1.02
N GLU A 121 3.17 -10.12 -1.36
CA GLU A 121 2.60 -9.55 -2.56
C GLU A 121 3.12 -10.28 -3.79
N ARG A 122 4.40 -10.61 -3.82
CA ARG A 122 4.95 -11.34 -4.95
C ARG A 122 4.31 -12.72 -5.11
N ARG A 123 4.03 -13.37 -4.00
CA ARG A 123 3.42 -14.69 -4.07
C ARG A 123 1.97 -14.65 -4.54
N VAL A 124 1.30 -13.55 -4.24
CA VAL A 124 -0.12 -13.45 -4.55
C VAL A 124 -0.35 -12.89 -5.95
N VAL A 125 0.37 -11.82 -6.28
CA VAL A 125 0.09 -11.09 -7.51
C VAL A 125 0.85 -11.63 -8.69
N THR A 126 2.05 -12.12 -8.45
CA THR A 126 2.86 -12.66 -9.51
C THR A 126 3.11 -14.11 -9.28
N PRO A 127 2.19 -14.90 -9.08
CA PRO A 127 2.47 -16.25 -8.77
C PRO A 127 2.90 -16.83 -10.01
N ALA A 128 4.04 -17.07 -10.08
CA ALA A 128 4.47 -17.86 -11.11
C ALA A 128 3.56 -18.98 -11.25
N ALA A 129 2.94 -19.22 -10.23
CA ALA A 129 1.97 -20.23 -10.23
C ALA A 129 0.97 -20.03 -11.30
N ALA A 130 0.81 -18.84 -11.68
CA ALA A 130 -0.17 -18.57 -12.69
C ALA A 130 -0.04 -19.49 -13.86
N GLY A 131 1.09 -20.05 -14.02
CA GLY A 131 1.21 -20.99 -15.08
C GLY A 131 1.73 -20.36 -16.34
N PRO A 132 2.43 -21.13 -17.10
CA PRO A 132 3.07 -20.60 -18.29
C PRO A 132 2.09 -20.17 -19.35
N ALA A 133 0.95 -20.76 -19.39
CA ALA A 133 0.01 -20.46 -20.44
C ALA A 133 -0.45 -19.03 -20.42
N GLU A 134 -0.40 -18.41 -19.28
CA GLU A 134 -0.91 -17.07 -19.18
C GLU A 134 0.14 -16.00 -19.30
N LYS A 135 1.35 -16.40 -19.37
CA LYS A 135 2.42 -15.43 -19.43
C LYS A 135 2.29 -14.43 -20.55
N PRO A 136 2.05 -14.85 -21.77
CA PRO A 136 1.96 -13.88 -22.87
C PRO A 136 0.91 -12.83 -22.61
N ASP A 137 -0.22 -13.26 -22.14
CA ASP A 137 -1.28 -12.31 -21.87
C ASP A 137 -0.88 -11.34 -20.79
N ARG A 138 -0.23 -11.87 -19.78
CA ARG A 138 0.18 -11.00 -18.69
C ARG A 138 1.18 -9.98 -19.14
N GLU A 139 2.08 -10.38 -19.98
CA GLU A 139 3.07 -9.45 -20.49
C GLU A 139 2.41 -8.35 -21.30
N ASP A 140 1.46 -8.73 -22.12
CA ASP A 140 0.75 -7.74 -22.89
C ASP A 140 0.01 -6.78 -21.98
N ASP A 141 -0.62 -7.30 -20.95
CA ASP A 141 -1.34 -6.46 -20.03
C ASP A 141 -0.39 -5.49 -19.35
N VAL A 142 0.75 -5.97 -18.94
CA VAL A 142 1.70 -5.11 -18.25
C VAL A 142 2.20 -4.03 -19.19
N ALA A 143 2.50 -4.35 -20.42
CA ALA A 143 2.99 -3.37 -21.36
C ALA A 143 1.94 -2.30 -21.61
N GLY A 144 0.73 -2.72 -21.87
CA GLY A 144 -0.34 -1.78 -22.12
C GLY A 144 -0.61 -0.91 -20.91
N TRP A 145 -0.50 -1.52 -19.76
CA TRP A 145 -0.75 -0.81 -18.54
C TRP A 145 0.30 0.26 -18.29
N LEU A 146 1.55 -0.06 -18.54
CA LEU A 146 2.64 0.88 -18.38
C LEU A 146 2.48 2.05 -19.33
N GLU A 147 2.11 1.79 -20.54
CA GLU A 147 1.87 2.88 -21.47
C GLU A 147 0.76 3.77 -21.02
N LYS A 148 -0.29 3.15 -20.52
CA LYS A 148 -1.46 3.89 -20.10
C LYS A 148 -1.14 4.85 -18.99
N PHE A 149 -0.29 4.47 -18.08
CA PHE A 149 0.01 5.30 -16.93
C PHE A 149 1.31 6.07 -17.08
N GLY A 150 1.86 6.10 -18.26
CA GLY A 150 3.03 6.89 -18.47
C GLY A 150 4.26 6.34 -17.80
N GLY A 151 4.17 5.15 -17.31
CA GLY A 151 5.31 4.57 -16.66
C GLY A 151 6.27 3.97 -17.60
N LYS A 152 6.21 4.31 -18.85
CA LYS A 152 7.09 3.71 -19.74
C LYS A 152 8.45 4.25 -19.55
N PRO A 153 9.35 3.58 -19.94
CA PRO A 153 10.76 3.89 -19.77
C PRO A 153 11.16 5.14 -20.44
#